data_1bff4d38ca672675b9f0b4a0cb6a7ec5
#
_entry.id   1bff4d38ca672675b9f0b4a0cb6a7ec5
#
_cell.length_a   1.000
_cell.length_b   1.000
_cell.length_c   1.000
_cell.angle_alpha   90.00
_cell.angle_beta   90.00
_cell.angle_gamma   90.00
#
_symmetry.space_group_name_H-M   'P 1'
#
loop_
_entity.id
_entity.type
_entity.pdbx_description
1 polymer ?
#
loop_
_entity_poly.entity_id
_entity_poly.type
_entity_poly.pdbx_seq_one_letter_code
_entity_poly.pdbx_strand_id
1 'polypeptide(L)'
;MNKSVILLVMACLMVLSCRQAPQRNPQTESFAQVVSSQDVLSRSVYHWKTSFDLSPEDTMFIREHGIQKIYLRMFDVGMDTDNGRETGEIVPLGTTRFFSRIPQGCSYVPTVYITLKALKAYDHRETELADLILQRIYAMCSWNELGDFSEIQYDCDWTAETKASFERLCNHTRKELRKNRIILSGTIRLHQIEESTYPFDKGVLMIYNTGSFMNPDTENSILDHDDVYKYLSVENRISKFLEARKENCPVIEVAYPTYGWGVIFDQNRKFSRLVSNPEEHRLQEGETIRLEMSRYSEIMKVKELVDSTIGKACSGHILYHLDSENLSRYESDEIESIYN
;
A
#
# COMPACT_ATOMS: atom_id res chain seq x y z
N MET A 1 -51.60 67.58 31.91
CA MET A 1 -50.19 67.31 32.26
C MET A 1 -49.88 65.94 31.59
N ASN A 2 -49.19 65.95 30.45
CA ASN A 2 -48.11 65.06 30.17
C ASN A 2 -47.77 65.15 28.69
N LYS A 3 -46.57 65.48 28.46
CA LYS A 3 -46.01 65.78 27.17
C LYS A 3 -45.60 64.48 26.47
N SER A 4 -46.19 64.24 25.29
CA SER A 4 -45.72 63.19 24.41
C SER A 4 -44.53 63.69 23.56
N VAL A 5 -43.46 63.02 23.68
CA VAL A 5 -42.27 63.24 22.87
C VAL A 5 -42.41 62.38 21.60
N ILE A 6 -42.56 63.02 20.47
CA ILE A 6 -42.52 62.39 19.16
C ILE A 6 -41.07 62.30 18.73
N LEU A 7 -40.57 61.06 18.59
CA LEU A 7 -39.26 60.78 18.02
C LEU A 7 -39.43 60.46 16.56
N LEU A 8 -38.94 61.36 15.70
CA LEU A 8 -38.92 61.20 14.25
C LEU A 8 -37.73 60.28 13.87
N VAL A 9 -38.00 59.09 13.45
CA VAL A 9 -36.98 58.19 12.91
C VAL A 9 -36.96 58.36 11.40
N MET A 10 -35.94 59.02 10.91
CA MET A 10 -35.60 59.06 9.47
C MET A 10 -35.14 57.67 9.00
N ALA A 11 -35.94 57.03 8.18
CA ALA A 11 -35.52 55.83 7.47
C ALA A 11 -34.63 56.19 6.30
N CYS A 12 -33.33 56.04 6.45
CA CYS A 12 -32.40 56.01 5.30
C CYS A 12 -32.55 54.67 4.58
N LEU A 13 -33.16 54.69 3.44
CA LEU A 13 -33.15 53.62 2.45
C LEU A 13 -31.71 53.49 1.86
N MET A 14 -30.87 52.68 2.46
CA MET A 14 -29.69 52.17 1.79
C MET A 14 -30.10 50.96 0.96
N VAL A 15 -30.12 51.16 -0.34
CA VAL A 15 -30.21 50.05 -1.32
C VAL A 15 -28.86 49.34 -1.31
N LEU A 16 -28.74 48.34 -0.46
CA LEU A 16 -27.67 47.35 -0.51
C LEU A 16 -27.95 46.41 -1.66
N SER A 17 -27.32 46.69 -2.80
CA SER A 17 -27.20 45.74 -3.90
C SER A 17 -26.40 44.54 -3.41
N CYS A 18 -27.07 43.49 -2.89
CA CYS A 18 -26.50 42.18 -2.71
C CYS A 18 -26.15 41.60 -4.09
N ARG A 19 -24.91 41.81 -4.54
CA ARG A 19 -24.31 40.92 -5.52
C ARG A 19 -24.25 39.54 -4.87
N GLN A 20 -25.17 38.68 -5.25
CA GLN A 20 -25.05 37.23 -4.98
C GLN A 20 -23.75 36.76 -5.60
N ALA A 21 -22.76 36.41 -4.77
CA ALA A 21 -21.65 35.63 -5.20
C ALA A 21 -22.23 34.29 -5.78
N PRO A 22 -21.69 33.80 -6.88
CA PRO A 22 -22.16 32.53 -7.43
C PRO A 22 -22.02 31.49 -6.35
N GLN A 23 -23.12 30.84 -5.99
CA GLN A 23 -23.13 29.65 -5.15
C GLN A 23 -22.26 28.62 -5.85
N ARG A 24 -21.03 28.40 -5.35
CA ARG A 24 -20.21 27.26 -5.70
C ARG A 24 -20.96 26.02 -5.21
N ASN A 25 -21.38 25.22 -6.16
CA ASN A 25 -21.99 23.93 -5.93
C ASN A 25 -20.93 23.03 -5.25
N PRO A 26 -21.08 22.59 -3.97
CA PRO A 26 -20.04 21.84 -3.26
C PRO A 26 -19.91 20.38 -3.73
N GLN A 27 -20.56 20.00 -4.85
CA GLN A 27 -20.63 18.60 -5.27
C GLN A 27 -19.73 18.22 -6.46
N THR A 28 -18.85 19.10 -6.91
CA THR A 28 -17.94 18.78 -8.04
C THR A 28 -16.51 19.29 -7.85
N GLU A 29 -16.04 19.45 -6.63
CA GLU A 29 -14.59 19.40 -6.44
C GLU A 29 -14.19 17.93 -6.51
N SER A 30 -13.83 17.51 -7.71
CA SER A 30 -13.32 16.19 -7.98
C SER A 30 -12.08 15.97 -7.10
N PHE A 31 -11.98 14.80 -6.47
CA PHE A 31 -10.80 14.35 -5.74
C PHE A 31 -9.49 14.47 -6.57
N ALA A 32 -9.60 14.63 -7.87
CA ALA A 32 -8.49 14.94 -8.79
C ALA A 32 -7.79 16.27 -8.53
N GLN A 33 -8.41 17.23 -7.83
CA GLN A 33 -7.79 18.54 -7.53
C GLN A 33 -6.88 18.53 -6.30
N VAL A 34 -6.94 17.50 -5.46
CA VAL A 34 -6.00 17.34 -4.32
C VAL A 34 -4.63 16.83 -4.80
N VAL A 35 -4.56 16.28 -6.02
CA VAL A 35 -3.34 15.67 -6.58
C VAL A 35 -2.57 16.64 -7.51
N SER A 36 -3.08 17.83 -7.80
CA SER A 36 -2.52 18.72 -8.84
C SER A 36 -1.44 19.70 -8.39
N SER A 37 -0.82 19.51 -7.24
CA SER A 37 0.28 20.37 -6.80
C SER A 37 1.44 19.57 -6.24
N GLN A 38 2.15 18.78 -7.08
CA GLN A 38 3.52 18.42 -6.74
C GLN A 38 4.24 17.79 -7.93
N ASP A 39 5.29 18.50 -8.40
CA ASP A 39 6.39 17.93 -9.20
C ASP A 39 7.35 17.06 -8.33
N VAL A 40 6.99 16.77 -7.07
CA VAL A 40 7.83 16.00 -6.15
C VAL A 40 7.17 14.65 -5.89
N LEU A 41 7.89 13.59 -6.27
CA LEU A 41 7.48 12.21 -6.00
C LEU A 41 7.41 11.93 -4.50
N SER A 42 6.36 11.24 -4.04
CA SER A 42 6.24 10.86 -2.62
C SER A 42 7.25 9.78 -2.27
N ARG A 43 7.86 9.90 -1.08
CA ARG A 43 8.81 8.93 -0.53
C ARG A 43 8.15 8.17 0.60
N SER A 44 8.04 6.87 0.43
CA SER A 44 7.32 6.02 1.36
C SER A 44 8.09 4.73 1.67
N VAL A 45 7.75 4.09 2.78
CA VAL A 45 8.28 2.77 3.14
C VAL A 45 7.13 1.86 3.56
N TYR A 46 7.27 0.56 3.36
CA TYR A 46 6.47 -0.43 4.06
C TYR A 46 7.10 -0.76 5.40
N HIS A 47 6.29 -0.91 6.43
CA HIS A 47 6.68 -1.61 7.65
C HIS A 47 5.87 -2.91 7.74
N TRP A 48 6.54 -4.04 7.48
CA TRP A 48 5.86 -5.34 7.32
C TRP A 48 6.05 -6.32 8.48
N LYS A 49 6.79 -5.91 9.51
CA LYS A 49 6.97 -6.72 10.73
C LYS A 49 5.70 -6.72 11.58
N THR A 50 5.52 -7.78 12.39
CA THR A 50 4.42 -7.90 13.37
C THR A 50 4.71 -7.18 14.70
N SER A 51 5.81 -6.42 14.76
CA SER A 51 6.20 -5.57 15.86
C SER A 51 6.58 -4.21 15.28
N PHE A 52 5.76 -3.19 15.55
CA PHE A 52 6.11 -1.81 15.21
C PHE A 52 6.96 -1.22 16.32
N ASP A 53 8.25 -1.49 16.21
CA ASP A 53 9.28 -1.06 17.15
C ASP A 53 10.43 -0.50 16.33
N LEU A 54 10.47 0.83 16.20
CA LEU A 54 11.45 1.53 15.38
C LEU A 54 12.75 1.68 16.14
N SER A 55 13.82 1.15 15.57
CA SER A 55 15.17 1.37 16.09
C SER A 55 15.60 2.84 15.90
N PRO A 56 16.67 3.28 16.59
CA PRO A 56 17.28 4.58 16.31
C PRO A 56 17.68 4.73 14.84
N GLU A 57 18.18 3.66 14.22
CA GLU A 57 18.60 3.60 12.82
C GLU A 57 17.39 3.73 11.86
N ASP A 58 16.27 3.05 12.15
CA ASP A 58 15.03 3.20 11.38
C ASP A 58 14.52 4.65 11.44
N THR A 59 14.57 5.24 12.63
CA THR A 59 14.15 6.65 12.83
C THR A 59 15.09 7.62 12.10
N MET A 60 16.39 7.33 12.10
CA MET A 60 17.39 8.12 11.39
C MET A 60 17.16 8.03 9.87
N PHE A 61 16.98 6.83 9.35
CA PHE A 61 16.65 6.58 7.93
C PHE A 61 15.43 7.38 7.47
N ILE A 62 14.35 7.30 8.23
CA ILE A 62 13.10 8.04 7.93
C ILE A 62 13.38 9.54 7.78
N ARG A 63 14.17 10.11 8.69
CA ARG A 63 14.49 11.54 8.71
C ARG A 63 15.44 11.93 7.58
N GLU A 64 16.53 11.18 7.39
CA GLU A 64 17.59 11.49 6.43
C GLU A 64 17.11 11.40 4.98
N HIS A 65 16.25 10.41 4.67
CA HIS A 65 15.71 10.23 3.33
C HIS A 65 14.36 10.91 3.11
N GLY A 66 13.89 11.70 4.09
CA GLY A 66 12.65 12.48 3.95
C GLY A 66 11.42 11.62 3.72
N ILE A 67 11.31 10.48 4.41
CA ILE A 67 10.16 9.59 4.31
C ILE A 67 8.91 10.29 4.83
N GLN A 68 7.88 10.37 4.01
CA GLN A 68 6.64 11.09 4.29
C GLN A 68 5.52 10.17 4.74
N LYS A 69 5.61 8.86 4.38
CA LYS A 69 4.51 7.92 4.59
C LYS A 69 5.01 6.51 4.91
N ILE A 70 4.34 5.87 5.85
CA ILE A 70 4.62 4.49 6.25
C ILE A 70 3.38 3.64 5.96
N TYR A 71 3.48 2.68 5.03
CA TYR A 71 2.50 1.63 4.84
C TYR A 71 2.68 0.60 5.95
N LEU A 72 1.77 0.64 6.93
CA LEU A 72 1.92 -0.07 8.19
C LEU A 72 1.03 -1.30 8.21
N ARG A 73 1.66 -2.50 8.16
CA ARG A 73 0.93 -3.74 8.33
C ARG A 73 0.20 -3.74 9.67
N MET A 74 -1.11 -3.99 9.63
CA MET A 74 -1.94 -4.09 10.83
C MET A 74 -2.16 -5.55 11.24
N PHE A 75 -2.65 -6.34 10.32
CA PHE A 75 -2.91 -7.77 10.45
C PHE A 75 -3.16 -8.39 9.09
N ASP A 76 -3.17 -9.71 9.03
CA ASP A 76 -3.64 -10.47 7.89
C ASP A 76 -5.05 -10.99 8.17
N VAL A 77 -5.83 -11.19 7.12
CA VAL A 77 -7.14 -11.86 7.19
C VAL A 77 -6.99 -13.22 6.53
N GLY A 78 -7.08 -14.27 7.32
CA GLY A 78 -6.78 -15.61 6.83
C GLY A 78 -7.50 -16.70 7.58
N MET A 79 -7.33 -17.93 7.08
CA MET A 79 -7.90 -19.13 7.68
C MET A 79 -7.13 -19.48 8.97
N ASP A 80 -7.87 -19.64 10.05
CA ASP A 80 -7.29 -20.14 11.31
C ASP A 80 -6.83 -21.58 11.19
N THR A 81 -5.78 -21.91 11.94
CA THR A 81 -5.22 -23.27 11.99
C THR A 81 -5.01 -23.73 13.43
N ASP A 82 -5.56 -24.90 13.75
CA ASP A 82 -5.27 -25.60 15.01
C ASP A 82 -4.49 -26.89 14.72
N ASN A 83 -3.32 -27.04 15.37
CA ASN A 83 -2.42 -28.17 15.17
C ASN A 83 -2.10 -28.49 13.69
N GLY A 84 -1.94 -27.43 12.86
CA GLY A 84 -1.66 -27.53 11.43
C GLY A 84 -2.85 -27.92 10.56
N ARG A 85 -4.07 -27.96 11.12
CA ARG A 85 -5.32 -28.18 10.37
C ARG A 85 -6.16 -26.93 10.35
N GLU A 86 -6.75 -26.63 9.20
CA GLU A 86 -7.67 -25.50 9.05
C GLU A 86 -8.93 -25.71 9.88
N THR A 87 -9.30 -24.68 10.68
CA THR A 87 -10.51 -24.72 11.51
C THR A 87 -11.78 -24.39 10.72
N GLY A 88 -11.62 -23.76 9.55
CA GLY A 88 -12.72 -23.20 8.75
C GLY A 88 -13.10 -21.79 9.14
N GLU A 89 -12.49 -21.22 10.18
CA GLU A 89 -12.77 -19.86 10.63
C GLU A 89 -11.79 -18.86 9.98
N ILE A 90 -12.31 -17.71 9.58
CA ILE A 90 -11.49 -16.58 9.09
C ILE A 90 -11.25 -15.65 10.26
N VAL A 91 -9.98 -15.44 10.55
CA VAL A 91 -9.52 -14.66 11.72
C VAL A 91 -8.42 -13.67 11.32
N PRO A 92 -8.20 -12.64 12.15
CA PRO A 92 -7.01 -11.80 12.00
C PRO A 92 -5.77 -12.56 12.48
N LEU A 93 -4.80 -12.71 11.58
CA LEU A 93 -3.50 -13.34 11.82
C LEU A 93 -2.40 -12.30 11.86
N GLY A 94 -1.25 -12.62 12.44
CA GLY A 94 -0.06 -11.77 12.39
C GLY A 94 -0.30 -10.33 12.84
N THR A 95 -1.15 -10.13 13.83
CA THR A 95 -1.52 -8.80 14.34
C THR A 95 -0.31 -8.05 14.87
N THR A 96 -0.09 -6.85 14.35
CA THR A 96 1.04 -5.99 14.75
C THR A 96 0.86 -5.48 16.18
N ARG A 97 1.93 -5.58 16.96
CA ARG A 97 2.08 -5.00 18.29
C ARG A 97 2.85 -3.69 18.16
N PHE A 98 2.40 -2.65 18.86
CA PHE A 98 2.96 -1.30 18.75
C PHE A 98 3.79 -0.99 19.99
N PHE A 99 5.05 -0.64 19.79
CA PHE A 99 6.00 -0.20 20.82
C PHE A 99 6.53 1.20 20.54
N SER A 100 6.45 1.64 19.28
CA SER A 100 6.82 2.98 18.84
C SER A 100 5.60 3.78 18.42
N ARG A 101 5.71 5.11 18.43
CA ARG A 101 4.75 6.04 17.84
C ARG A 101 5.10 6.31 16.38
N ILE A 102 4.12 6.78 15.61
CA ILE A 102 4.39 7.26 14.25
C ILE A 102 5.34 8.46 14.33
N PRO A 103 6.45 8.46 13.58
CA PRO A 103 7.42 9.56 13.59
C PRO A 103 6.77 10.89 13.22
N GLN A 104 7.22 11.97 13.87
CA GLN A 104 6.72 13.31 13.58
C GLN A 104 7.00 13.69 12.12
N GLY A 105 5.99 14.21 11.43
CA GLY A 105 6.08 14.58 10.01
C GLY A 105 5.75 13.44 9.05
N CYS A 106 5.58 12.20 9.55
CA CYS A 106 5.11 11.08 8.75
C CYS A 106 3.61 10.87 8.89
N SER A 107 2.96 10.55 7.80
CA SER A 107 1.65 9.90 7.79
C SER A 107 1.79 8.38 7.81
N TYR A 108 0.73 7.67 8.14
CA TYR A 108 0.72 6.21 8.02
C TYR A 108 -0.54 5.73 7.29
N VAL A 109 -0.41 4.56 6.67
CA VAL A 109 -1.49 3.88 5.94
C VAL A 109 -1.71 2.52 6.58
N PRO A 110 -2.80 2.33 7.34
CA PRO A 110 -3.16 1.00 7.81
C PRO A 110 -3.28 0.03 6.65
N THR A 111 -2.44 -1.01 6.63
CA THR A 111 -2.38 -1.99 5.55
C THR A 111 -2.81 -3.36 6.05
N VAL A 112 -3.74 -4.00 5.34
CA VAL A 112 -4.28 -5.32 5.68
C VAL A 112 -4.05 -6.28 4.52
N TYR A 113 -3.38 -7.40 4.79
CA TYR A 113 -3.25 -8.48 3.82
C TYR A 113 -4.47 -9.40 3.88
N ILE A 114 -5.07 -9.67 2.71
CA ILE A 114 -6.28 -10.49 2.59
C ILE A 114 -5.96 -11.72 1.77
N THR A 115 -6.03 -12.88 2.40
CA THR A 115 -5.75 -14.15 1.72
C THR A 115 -6.88 -14.56 0.77
N LEU A 116 -6.54 -15.32 -0.26
CA LEU A 116 -7.54 -15.89 -1.18
C LEU A 116 -8.55 -16.79 -0.47
N LYS A 117 -8.14 -17.48 0.61
CA LYS A 117 -9.03 -18.29 1.43
C LYS A 117 -10.09 -17.45 2.14
N ALA A 118 -9.70 -16.27 2.64
CA ALA A 118 -10.63 -15.36 3.25
C ALA A 118 -11.67 -14.84 2.23
N LEU A 119 -11.22 -14.44 1.03
CA LEU A 119 -12.14 -14.03 -0.03
C LEU A 119 -13.13 -15.13 -0.41
N LYS A 120 -12.66 -16.37 -0.57
CA LYS A 120 -13.53 -17.51 -0.90
C LYS A 120 -14.53 -17.85 0.22
N ALA A 121 -14.10 -17.77 1.48
CA ALA A 121 -14.96 -18.05 2.63
C ALA A 121 -16.06 -16.99 2.83
N TYR A 122 -15.81 -15.74 2.37
CA TYR A 122 -16.75 -14.64 2.44
C TYR A 122 -17.40 -14.31 1.08
N ASP A 123 -17.32 -15.21 0.10
CA ASP A 123 -18.00 -15.01 -1.20
C ASP A 123 -19.50 -14.75 -0.98
N HIS A 124 -20.01 -13.69 -1.56
CA HIS A 124 -21.35 -13.11 -1.33
C HIS A 124 -21.61 -12.55 0.10
N ARG A 125 -20.58 -12.46 0.93
CA ARG A 125 -20.61 -11.84 2.28
C ARG A 125 -19.52 -10.79 2.46
N GLU A 126 -19.04 -10.21 1.37
CA GLU A 126 -17.89 -9.29 1.37
C GLU A 126 -18.19 -8.00 2.15
N THR A 127 -19.45 -7.58 2.24
CA THR A 127 -19.84 -6.43 3.08
C THR A 127 -19.56 -6.67 4.55
N GLU A 128 -19.87 -7.88 5.03
CA GLU A 128 -19.59 -8.27 6.41
C GLU A 128 -18.08 -8.30 6.68
N LEU A 129 -17.32 -8.88 5.74
CA LEU A 129 -15.86 -8.91 5.85
C LEU A 129 -15.25 -7.50 5.90
N ALA A 130 -15.73 -6.59 5.03
CA ALA A 130 -15.28 -5.21 4.99
C ALA A 130 -15.54 -4.48 6.32
N ASP A 131 -16.76 -4.65 6.89
CA ASP A 131 -17.13 -4.03 8.16
C ASP A 131 -16.27 -4.54 9.32
N LEU A 132 -15.99 -5.86 9.37
CA LEU A 132 -15.10 -6.46 10.37
C LEU A 132 -13.66 -5.93 10.25
N ILE A 133 -13.13 -5.82 9.02
CA ILE A 133 -11.79 -5.26 8.78
C ILE A 133 -11.73 -3.80 9.25
N LEU A 134 -12.68 -2.96 8.83
CA LEU A 134 -12.71 -1.56 9.19
C LEU A 134 -12.85 -1.36 10.70
N GLN A 135 -13.76 -2.09 11.35
CA GLN A 135 -13.92 -2.05 12.81
C GLN A 135 -12.61 -2.35 13.52
N ARG A 136 -11.89 -3.39 13.07
CA ARG A 136 -10.62 -3.77 13.67
C ARG A 136 -9.53 -2.72 13.45
N ILE A 137 -9.42 -2.16 12.23
CA ILE A 137 -8.45 -1.08 11.96
C ILE A 137 -8.70 0.10 12.91
N TYR A 138 -9.93 0.60 12.97
CA TYR A 138 -10.26 1.73 13.85
C TYR A 138 -10.00 1.43 15.33
N ALA A 139 -10.33 0.22 15.79
CA ALA A 139 -10.06 -0.19 17.17
C ALA A 139 -8.55 -0.22 17.46
N MET A 140 -7.74 -0.81 16.57
CA MET A 140 -6.28 -0.87 16.72
C MET A 140 -5.65 0.52 16.72
N CYS A 141 -6.06 1.40 15.79
CA CYS A 141 -5.56 2.78 15.73
C CYS A 141 -5.90 3.57 17.01
N SER A 142 -7.12 3.42 17.51
CA SER A 142 -7.57 4.07 18.73
C SER A 142 -6.83 3.56 19.96
N TRP A 143 -6.71 2.24 20.14
CA TRP A 143 -6.04 1.64 21.30
C TRP A 143 -4.54 1.96 21.39
N ASN A 144 -3.91 2.15 20.23
CA ASN A 144 -2.48 2.43 20.16
C ASN A 144 -2.17 3.92 19.95
N GLU A 145 -3.18 4.79 20.03
CA GLU A 145 -3.05 6.26 19.89
C GLU A 145 -2.27 6.68 18.63
N LEU A 146 -2.53 6.00 17.49
CA LEU A 146 -1.75 6.23 16.26
C LEU A 146 -2.11 7.56 15.56
N GLY A 147 -3.20 8.21 15.95
CA GLY A 147 -3.70 9.44 15.31
C GLY A 147 -4.57 9.15 14.07
N ASP A 148 -4.84 10.22 13.32
CA ASP A 148 -5.69 10.14 12.13
C ASP A 148 -4.92 9.62 10.90
N PHE A 149 -5.65 9.00 9.98
CA PHE A 149 -5.15 8.56 8.70
C PHE A 149 -6.13 8.95 7.58
N SER A 150 -5.62 9.14 6.37
CA SER A 150 -6.41 9.54 5.19
C SER A 150 -6.49 8.45 4.12
N GLU A 151 -5.82 7.32 4.34
CA GLU A 151 -5.71 6.20 3.40
C GLU A 151 -5.73 4.89 4.19
N ILE A 152 -6.41 3.87 3.67
CA ILE A 152 -6.29 2.46 4.08
C ILE A 152 -5.85 1.67 2.86
N GLN A 153 -5.00 0.66 3.04
CA GLN A 153 -4.57 -0.20 1.96
C GLN A 153 -5.03 -1.64 2.15
N TYR A 154 -5.55 -2.24 1.07
CA TYR A 154 -5.72 -3.67 0.95
C TYR A 154 -4.62 -4.28 0.10
N ASP A 155 -3.91 -5.25 0.66
CA ASP A 155 -2.96 -6.09 -0.04
C ASP A 155 -3.62 -7.44 -0.32
N CYS A 156 -3.76 -7.81 -1.59
CA CYS A 156 -4.41 -9.07 -1.97
C CYS A 156 -3.90 -9.56 -3.32
N ASP A 157 -3.43 -10.79 -3.34
CA ASP A 157 -2.97 -11.49 -4.55
C ASP A 157 -4.15 -12.13 -5.30
N TRP A 158 -5.25 -11.38 -5.49
CA TRP A 158 -6.45 -11.89 -6.15
C TRP A 158 -6.15 -12.42 -7.56
N THR A 159 -6.91 -13.44 -7.94
CA THR A 159 -6.83 -14.12 -9.24
C THR A 159 -8.13 -13.91 -10.01
N ALA A 160 -8.19 -14.34 -11.26
CA ALA A 160 -9.42 -14.31 -12.05
C ALA A 160 -10.61 -14.94 -11.33
N GLU A 161 -10.40 -16.00 -10.51
CA GLU A 161 -11.43 -16.68 -9.74
C GLU A 161 -11.97 -15.82 -8.59
N THR A 162 -11.12 -15.02 -7.94
CA THR A 162 -11.48 -14.23 -6.75
C THR A 162 -11.65 -12.74 -7.04
N LYS A 163 -11.43 -12.30 -8.27
CA LYS A 163 -11.52 -10.90 -8.69
C LYS A 163 -12.87 -10.29 -8.32
N ALA A 164 -13.97 -10.93 -8.69
CA ALA A 164 -15.32 -10.40 -8.44
C ALA A 164 -15.60 -10.23 -6.94
N SER A 165 -15.15 -11.16 -6.10
CA SER A 165 -15.26 -11.05 -4.64
C SER A 165 -14.42 -9.90 -4.11
N PHE A 166 -13.17 -9.75 -4.57
CA PHE A 166 -12.32 -8.63 -4.19
C PHE A 166 -12.91 -7.28 -4.62
N GLU A 167 -13.48 -7.18 -5.82
CA GLU A 167 -14.15 -5.97 -6.29
C GLU A 167 -15.34 -5.58 -5.40
N ARG A 168 -16.19 -6.55 -5.00
CA ARG A 168 -17.33 -6.29 -4.09
C ARG A 168 -16.85 -5.82 -2.71
N LEU A 169 -15.80 -6.46 -2.16
CA LEU A 169 -15.17 -6.05 -0.91
C LEU A 169 -14.68 -4.60 -0.99
N CYS A 170 -13.87 -4.27 -1.99
CA CYS A 170 -13.33 -2.93 -2.17
C CYS A 170 -14.41 -1.87 -2.38
N ASN A 171 -15.43 -2.17 -3.18
CA ASN A 171 -16.52 -1.23 -3.46
C ASN A 171 -17.30 -0.87 -2.19
N HIS A 172 -17.58 -1.85 -1.33
CA HIS A 172 -18.23 -1.58 -0.05
C HIS A 172 -17.30 -0.77 0.87
N THR A 173 -16.05 -1.18 1.01
CA THR A 173 -15.06 -0.47 1.82
C THR A 173 -14.92 0.99 1.38
N ARG A 174 -14.77 1.26 0.09
CA ARG A 174 -14.69 2.64 -0.45
C ARG A 174 -15.91 3.47 -0.09
N LYS A 175 -17.10 2.89 -0.18
CA LYS A 175 -18.34 3.57 0.18
C LYS A 175 -18.34 4.01 1.64
N GLU A 176 -17.88 3.13 2.55
CA GLU A 176 -17.80 3.44 3.99
C GLU A 176 -16.72 4.50 4.27
N LEU A 177 -15.52 4.35 3.70
CA LEU A 177 -14.39 5.26 3.89
C LEU A 177 -14.66 6.69 3.39
N ARG A 178 -15.39 6.83 2.28
CA ARG A 178 -15.76 8.15 1.72
C ARG A 178 -16.57 9.01 2.67
N LYS A 179 -17.29 8.43 3.62
CA LYS A 179 -18.03 9.16 4.66
C LYS A 179 -17.10 10.02 5.53
N ASN A 180 -15.85 9.57 5.68
CA ASN A 180 -14.81 10.23 6.47
C ASN A 180 -13.70 10.84 5.59
N ARG A 181 -13.87 10.91 4.27
CA ARG A 181 -12.88 11.42 3.29
C ARG A 181 -11.56 10.61 3.30
N ILE A 182 -11.65 9.32 3.60
CA ILE A 182 -10.54 8.37 3.57
C ILE A 182 -10.58 7.65 2.22
N ILE A 183 -9.43 7.46 1.58
CA ILE A 183 -9.32 6.70 0.34
C ILE A 183 -8.94 5.25 0.61
N LEU A 184 -9.32 4.37 -0.32
CA LEU A 184 -8.83 3.00 -0.36
C LEU A 184 -7.73 2.90 -1.41
N SER A 185 -6.56 2.42 -1.00
CA SER A 185 -5.53 1.96 -1.95
C SER A 185 -5.50 0.43 -2.02
N GLY A 186 -4.93 -0.09 -3.08
CA GLY A 186 -4.74 -1.51 -3.27
C GLY A 186 -3.40 -1.82 -3.91
N THR A 187 -2.83 -2.98 -3.57
CA THR A 187 -1.63 -3.47 -4.23
C THR A 187 -1.97 -4.04 -5.61
N ILE A 188 -1.04 -3.88 -6.54
CA ILE A 188 -1.11 -4.40 -7.90
C ILE A 188 0.12 -5.27 -8.13
N ARG A 189 -0.10 -6.55 -8.38
CA ARG A 189 0.97 -7.46 -8.78
C ARG A 189 1.22 -7.39 -10.29
N LEU A 190 2.40 -7.76 -10.74
CA LEU A 190 2.75 -7.72 -12.17
C LEU A 190 1.74 -8.47 -13.06
N HIS A 191 1.25 -9.63 -12.62
CA HIS A 191 0.25 -10.39 -13.37
C HIS A 191 -1.14 -9.73 -13.41
N GLN A 192 -1.42 -8.76 -12.53
CA GLN A 192 -2.68 -8.01 -12.49
C GLN A 192 -2.64 -6.74 -13.37
N ILE A 193 -1.50 -6.43 -13.98
CA ILE A 193 -1.32 -5.22 -14.80
C ILE A 193 -2.22 -5.22 -16.06
N GLU A 194 -2.64 -6.39 -16.53
CA GLU A 194 -3.52 -6.52 -17.71
C GLU A 194 -4.96 -6.14 -17.43
N GLU A 195 -5.31 -5.88 -16.19
CA GLU A 195 -6.67 -5.57 -15.82
C GLU A 195 -7.10 -4.17 -16.27
N SER A 196 -8.31 -4.08 -16.79
CA SER A 196 -8.85 -2.82 -17.32
C SER A 196 -9.41 -1.89 -16.23
N THR A 197 -9.71 -2.43 -15.05
CA THR A 197 -10.28 -1.67 -13.94
C THR A 197 -9.76 -2.14 -12.60
N TYR A 198 -9.59 -1.18 -11.68
CA TYR A 198 -9.18 -1.46 -10.30
C TYR A 198 -10.22 -0.92 -9.33
N PRO A 199 -10.63 -1.70 -8.31
CA PRO A 199 -11.73 -1.33 -7.43
C PRO A 199 -11.31 -0.40 -6.27
N PHE A 200 -10.22 0.34 -6.39
CA PHE A 200 -9.67 1.24 -5.38
C PHE A 200 -9.36 2.63 -5.95
N ASP A 201 -9.08 3.60 -5.09
CA ASP A 201 -8.85 5.00 -5.48
C ASP A 201 -7.40 5.26 -5.88
N LYS A 202 -6.45 4.43 -5.39
CA LYS A 202 -5.01 4.53 -5.62
C LYS A 202 -4.40 3.13 -5.71
N GLY A 203 -3.43 2.94 -6.60
CA GLY A 203 -2.70 1.69 -6.76
C GLY A 203 -1.26 1.77 -6.26
N VAL A 204 -0.75 0.66 -5.75
CA VAL A 204 0.68 0.46 -5.49
C VAL A 204 1.16 -0.73 -6.33
N LEU A 205 1.95 -0.45 -7.35
CA LEU A 205 2.55 -1.47 -8.19
C LEU A 205 3.75 -2.10 -7.47
N MET A 206 3.65 -3.38 -7.18
CA MET A 206 4.69 -4.14 -6.50
C MET A 206 5.64 -4.78 -7.52
N ILE A 207 6.87 -4.30 -7.59
CA ILE A 207 7.92 -4.78 -8.49
C ILE A 207 8.88 -5.69 -7.71
N TYR A 208 8.37 -6.79 -7.21
CA TYR A 208 9.15 -7.82 -6.51
C TYR A 208 8.42 -9.16 -6.49
N ASN A 209 9.11 -10.22 -6.04
CA ASN A 209 8.66 -11.61 -6.15
C ASN A 209 8.35 -11.98 -7.61
N THR A 210 9.27 -11.63 -8.50
CA THR A 210 9.10 -11.77 -9.95
C THR A 210 9.39 -13.18 -10.42
N GLY A 211 10.31 -13.88 -9.75
CA GLY A 211 10.69 -15.25 -10.05
C GLY A 211 10.06 -16.29 -9.13
N SER A 212 10.27 -17.56 -9.47
CA SER A 212 9.80 -18.69 -8.65
C SER A 212 10.85 -19.11 -7.63
N PHE A 213 10.62 -18.80 -6.36
CA PHE A 213 11.49 -19.29 -5.28
C PHE A 213 11.44 -20.82 -5.12
N MET A 214 10.39 -21.48 -5.60
CA MET A 214 10.26 -22.94 -5.57
C MET A 214 11.14 -23.64 -6.63
N ASN A 215 11.55 -22.95 -7.67
CA ASN A 215 12.43 -23.52 -8.70
C ASN A 215 13.88 -23.45 -8.19
N PRO A 216 14.57 -24.61 -8.02
CA PRO A 216 15.95 -24.62 -7.52
C PRO A 216 16.98 -24.02 -8.50
N ASP A 217 16.61 -23.84 -9.78
CA ASP A 217 17.47 -23.29 -10.79
C ASP A 217 17.30 -21.77 -11.01
N THR A 218 16.35 -21.15 -10.31
CA THR A 218 16.22 -19.68 -10.28
C THR A 218 17.41 -19.09 -9.51
N GLU A 219 18.05 -18.07 -10.05
CA GLU A 219 19.18 -17.39 -9.38
C GLU A 219 18.69 -16.45 -8.29
N ASN A 220 17.70 -15.63 -8.60
CA ASN A 220 17.07 -14.68 -7.66
C ASN A 220 15.58 -14.56 -7.96
N SER A 221 14.73 -14.90 -7.00
CA SER A 221 13.29 -14.82 -7.15
C SER A 221 12.68 -13.51 -6.63
N ILE A 222 13.47 -12.69 -5.94
CA ILE A 222 13.01 -11.42 -5.36
C ILE A 222 12.79 -10.39 -6.47
N LEU A 223 13.81 -10.17 -7.30
CA LEU A 223 13.76 -9.23 -8.40
C LEU A 223 14.58 -9.75 -9.58
N ASP A 224 13.92 -9.91 -10.69
CA ASP A 224 14.51 -10.30 -11.97
C ASP A 224 14.02 -9.32 -13.04
N HIS A 225 14.95 -8.60 -13.66
CA HIS A 225 14.66 -7.60 -14.70
C HIS A 225 13.90 -8.22 -15.89
N ASP A 226 14.31 -9.39 -16.34
CA ASP A 226 13.73 -10.03 -17.53
C ASP A 226 12.29 -10.48 -17.26
N ASP A 227 11.99 -10.91 -16.04
CA ASP A 227 10.63 -11.23 -15.64
C ASP A 227 9.77 -9.97 -15.58
N VAL A 228 10.28 -8.88 -15.01
CA VAL A 228 9.57 -7.58 -15.02
C VAL A 228 9.35 -7.10 -16.45
N TYR A 229 10.38 -7.18 -17.31
CA TYR A 229 10.30 -6.78 -18.70
C TYR A 229 9.20 -7.51 -19.46
N LYS A 230 9.00 -8.82 -19.22
CA LYS A 230 7.90 -9.59 -19.85
C LYS A 230 6.52 -9.00 -19.58
N TYR A 231 6.31 -8.39 -18.40
CA TYR A 231 5.04 -7.75 -18.03
C TYR A 231 4.94 -6.31 -18.53
N LEU A 232 6.01 -5.54 -18.45
CA LEU A 232 5.99 -4.11 -18.75
C LEU A 232 6.24 -3.78 -20.22
N SER A 233 6.93 -4.63 -20.99
CA SER A 233 7.27 -4.36 -22.40
C SER A 233 6.19 -4.72 -23.40
N VAL A 234 5.15 -5.42 -23.01
CA VAL A 234 4.06 -5.78 -23.92
C VAL A 234 3.17 -4.58 -24.16
N GLU A 235 3.35 -3.95 -25.32
CA GLU A 235 2.72 -2.69 -25.73
C GLU A 235 1.21 -2.60 -25.42
N ASN A 236 0.48 -3.69 -25.62
CA ASN A 236 -0.94 -3.76 -25.33
C ASN A 236 -1.29 -3.83 -23.82
N ARG A 237 -0.40 -4.36 -22.98
CA ARG A 237 -0.62 -4.48 -21.52
C ARG A 237 -0.48 -3.13 -20.85
N ILE A 238 0.60 -2.43 -21.17
CA ILE A 238 0.87 -1.10 -20.64
C ILE A 238 -0.19 -0.09 -21.09
N SER A 239 -0.59 -0.13 -22.37
CA SER A 239 -1.66 0.76 -22.87
C SER A 239 -2.95 0.58 -22.08
N LYS A 240 -3.40 -0.66 -21.88
CA LYS A 240 -4.60 -0.95 -21.06
C LYS A 240 -4.47 -0.48 -19.62
N PHE A 241 -3.32 -0.72 -18.99
CA PHE A 241 -3.04 -0.25 -17.64
C PHE A 241 -3.08 1.28 -17.54
N LEU A 242 -2.47 1.99 -18.48
CA LEU A 242 -2.48 3.44 -18.53
C LEU A 242 -3.86 4.03 -18.84
N GLU A 243 -4.67 3.35 -19.65
CA GLU A 243 -6.05 3.72 -19.94
C GLU A 243 -6.96 3.49 -18.72
N ALA A 244 -6.89 2.33 -18.09
CA ALA A 244 -7.61 2.00 -16.87
C ALA A 244 -7.32 3.02 -15.77
N ARG A 245 -6.07 3.47 -15.67
CA ARG A 245 -5.63 4.49 -14.74
C ARG A 245 -6.31 5.83 -14.97
N LYS A 246 -6.50 6.26 -16.22
CA LYS A 246 -7.16 7.54 -16.54
C LYS A 246 -8.61 7.58 -16.07
N GLU A 247 -9.28 6.43 -16.07
CA GLU A 247 -10.70 6.35 -15.75
C GLU A 247 -10.98 5.97 -14.30
N ASN A 248 -10.21 5.04 -13.72
CA ASN A 248 -10.60 4.39 -12.46
C ASN A 248 -9.49 4.28 -11.40
N CYS A 249 -8.22 4.48 -11.74
CA CYS A 249 -7.11 4.46 -10.79
C CYS A 249 -6.11 5.56 -11.15
N PRO A 250 -6.32 6.79 -10.71
CA PRO A 250 -5.59 7.97 -11.20
C PRO A 250 -4.13 8.03 -10.71
N VAL A 251 -3.79 7.39 -9.60
CA VAL A 251 -2.50 7.54 -8.92
C VAL A 251 -1.86 6.19 -8.72
N ILE A 252 -0.61 6.05 -9.14
CA ILE A 252 0.21 4.86 -8.95
C ILE A 252 1.47 5.22 -8.19
N GLU A 253 1.76 4.53 -7.11
CA GLU A 253 3.08 4.47 -6.50
C GLU A 253 3.75 3.15 -6.85
N VAL A 254 5.07 3.09 -6.86
CA VAL A 254 5.83 1.89 -7.21
C VAL A 254 6.66 1.44 -6.03
N ALA A 255 6.53 0.16 -5.67
CA ALA A 255 7.26 -0.44 -4.55
C ALA A 255 8.39 -1.33 -5.06
N TYR A 256 9.61 -1.02 -4.60
CA TYR A 256 10.85 -1.77 -4.88
C TYR A 256 11.30 -2.56 -3.65
N PRO A 257 11.84 -3.77 -3.84
CA PRO A 257 12.32 -4.60 -2.73
C PRO A 257 13.65 -4.08 -2.18
N THR A 258 13.83 -4.18 -0.87
CA THR A 258 15.12 -3.91 -0.20
C THR A 258 15.50 -5.01 0.78
N TYR A 259 14.91 -6.20 0.62
CA TYR A 259 15.10 -7.33 1.53
C TYR A 259 15.92 -8.46 0.89
N GLY A 260 16.26 -9.42 1.73
CA GLY A 260 16.85 -10.69 1.32
C GLY A 260 16.27 -11.84 2.14
N TRP A 261 16.41 -13.06 1.64
CA TRP A 261 16.05 -14.29 2.32
C TRP A 261 16.93 -15.46 1.92
N GLY A 262 16.83 -16.54 2.69
CA GLY A 262 17.35 -17.84 2.29
C GLY A 262 16.23 -18.75 1.81
N VAL A 263 16.40 -19.34 0.65
CA VAL A 263 15.50 -20.38 0.11
C VAL A 263 16.11 -21.73 0.38
N ILE A 264 15.45 -22.55 1.21
CA ILE A 264 15.97 -23.87 1.60
C ILE A 264 15.31 -24.96 0.76
N PHE A 265 16.15 -25.83 0.22
CA PHE A 265 15.76 -27.02 -0.51
C PHE A 265 16.18 -28.28 0.25
N ASP A 266 15.37 -29.33 0.17
CA ASP A 266 15.69 -30.64 0.72
C ASP A 266 16.75 -31.38 -0.14
N GLN A 267 17.15 -32.56 0.31
CA GLN A 267 18.10 -33.44 -0.39
C GLN A 267 17.69 -33.80 -1.84
N ASN A 268 16.40 -33.67 -2.19
CA ASN A 268 15.87 -33.92 -3.51
C ASN A 268 15.72 -32.66 -4.36
N ARG A 269 16.30 -31.53 -3.91
CA ARG A 269 16.17 -30.20 -4.52
C ARG A 269 14.71 -29.69 -4.56
N LYS A 270 13.84 -30.16 -3.66
CA LYS A 270 12.49 -29.63 -3.51
C LYS A 270 12.51 -28.48 -2.51
N PHE A 271 11.70 -27.45 -2.80
CA PHE A 271 11.51 -26.33 -1.88
C PHE A 271 11.01 -26.84 -0.51
N SER A 272 11.68 -26.42 0.54
CA SER A 272 11.35 -26.73 1.94
C SER A 272 10.71 -25.52 2.63
N ARG A 273 11.45 -24.39 2.70
CA ARG A 273 11.00 -23.18 3.41
C ARG A 273 11.82 -21.96 3.03
N LEU A 274 11.28 -20.79 3.40
CA LEU A 274 12.00 -19.51 3.38
C LEU A 274 12.49 -19.17 4.79
N VAL A 275 13.64 -18.52 4.88
CA VAL A 275 14.21 -18.00 6.14
C VAL A 275 14.64 -16.54 5.95
N SER A 276 14.19 -15.69 6.87
CA SER A 276 14.50 -14.24 6.81
C SER A 276 15.94 -13.92 7.23
N ASN A 277 16.48 -14.71 8.17
CA ASN A 277 17.87 -14.56 8.67
C ASN A 277 18.69 -15.80 8.28
N PRO A 278 19.12 -15.88 7.02
CA PRO A 278 19.80 -17.07 6.52
C PRO A 278 21.16 -17.32 7.18
N GLU A 279 21.84 -16.29 7.65
CA GLU A 279 23.16 -16.42 8.31
C GLU A 279 23.06 -17.09 9.69
N GLU A 280 21.94 -16.94 10.38
CA GLU A 280 21.68 -17.53 11.69
C GLU A 280 21.07 -18.93 11.57
N HIS A 281 20.66 -19.33 10.36
CA HIS A 281 19.91 -20.57 10.17
C HIS A 281 20.82 -21.78 10.05
N ARG A 282 20.55 -22.82 10.86
CA ARG A 282 21.25 -24.10 10.77
C ARG A 282 20.53 -25.04 9.80
N LEU A 283 21.26 -25.44 8.75
CA LEU A 283 20.76 -26.43 7.80
C LEU A 283 20.72 -27.82 8.43
N GLN A 284 19.71 -28.61 8.10
CA GLN A 284 19.64 -30.04 8.42
C GLN A 284 20.51 -30.83 7.41
N GLU A 285 20.77 -32.08 7.73
CA GLU A 285 21.54 -32.95 6.85
C GLU A 285 20.86 -33.12 5.48
N GLY A 286 21.59 -32.87 4.42
CA GLY A 286 21.11 -32.92 3.04
C GLY A 286 20.35 -31.68 2.56
N GLU A 287 20.10 -30.68 3.40
CA GLU A 287 19.53 -29.39 2.97
C GLU A 287 20.58 -28.51 2.29
N THR A 288 20.12 -27.72 1.33
CA THR A 288 20.89 -26.65 0.70
C THR A 288 20.15 -25.34 0.82
N ILE A 289 20.90 -24.24 0.88
CA ILE A 289 20.34 -22.88 0.92
C ILE A 289 20.80 -22.08 -0.28
N ARG A 290 19.86 -21.37 -0.91
CA ARG A 290 20.12 -20.33 -1.88
C ARG A 290 19.87 -18.97 -1.22
N LEU A 291 20.90 -18.12 -1.17
CA LEU A 291 20.77 -16.77 -0.64
C LEU A 291 20.29 -15.85 -1.77
N GLU A 292 19.22 -15.16 -1.53
CA GLU A 292 18.67 -14.17 -2.45
C GLU A 292 18.58 -12.81 -1.76
N MET A 293 18.88 -11.75 -2.50
CA MET A 293 18.76 -10.38 -2.02
C MET A 293 18.48 -9.42 -3.16
N SER A 294 17.83 -8.33 -2.82
CA SER A 294 17.69 -7.19 -3.72
C SER A 294 19.03 -6.49 -3.85
N ARG A 295 19.45 -6.24 -5.09
CA ARG A 295 20.70 -5.52 -5.41
C ARG A 295 20.35 -4.18 -6.01
N TYR A 296 21.04 -3.12 -5.60
CA TYR A 296 20.85 -1.78 -6.15
C TYR A 296 20.88 -1.76 -7.67
N SER A 297 21.87 -2.41 -8.30
CA SER A 297 21.98 -2.46 -9.75
C SER A 297 20.75 -3.06 -10.45
N GLU A 298 20.11 -4.07 -9.86
CA GLU A 298 18.90 -4.68 -10.42
C GLU A 298 17.68 -3.77 -10.18
N ILE A 299 17.59 -3.14 -9.01
CA ILE A 299 16.53 -2.17 -8.72
C ILE A 299 16.57 -1.03 -9.74
N MET A 300 17.76 -0.48 -10.05
CA MET A 300 17.90 0.63 -10.99
C MET A 300 17.58 0.24 -12.43
N LYS A 301 17.96 -0.94 -12.89
CA LYS A 301 17.55 -1.44 -14.22
C LYS A 301 16.02 -1.54 -14.35
N VAL A 302 15.39 -2.06 -13.30
CA VAL A 302 13.92 -2.17 -13.27
C VAL A 302 13.26 -0.80 -13.14
N LYS A 303 13.85 0.11 -12.35
CA LYS A 303 13.36 1.48 -12.24
C LYS A 303 13.39 2.22 -13.58
N GLU A 304 14.48 2.12 -14.34
CA GLU A 304 14.57 2.69 -15.70
C GLU A 304 13.47 2.15 -16.63
N LEU A 305 13.16 0.86 -16.54
CA LEU A 305 12.08 0.25 -17.29
C LEU A 305 10.71 0.80 -16.85
N VAL A 306 10.46 0.91 -15.54
CA VAL A 306 9.23 1.49 -14.98
C VAL A 306 9.08 2.94 -15.41
N ASP A 307 10.12 3.76 -15.28
CA ASP A 307 10.10 5.18 -15.63
C ASP A 307 9.84 5.37 -17.14
N SER A 308 10.40 4.51 -18.00
CA SER A 308 10.16 4.56 -19.45
C SER A 308 8.75 4.13 -19.86
N THR A 309 8.09 3.27 -19.07
CA THR A 309 6.78 2.68 -19.39
C THR A 309 5.61 3.37 -18.71
N ILE A 310 5.74 3.63 -17.40
CA ILE A 310 4.70 4.29 -16.58
C ILE A 310 4.90 5.80 -16.57
N GLY A 311 6.14 6.26 -16.62
CA GLY A 311 6.53 7.66 -16.74
C GLY A 311 5.85 8.57 -15.72
N LYS A 312 5.29 9.69 -16.18
CA LYS A 312 4.58 10.69 -15.35
C LYS A 312 3.35 10.14 -14.60
N ALA A 313 3.04 8.87 -14.81
CA ALA A 313 1.96 8.19 -14.12
C ALA A 313 2.34 7.80 -12.69
N CYS A 314 3.63 7.65 -12.39
CA CYS A 314 4.13 7.40 -11.05
C CYS A 314 4.02 8.67 -10.20
N SER A 315 3.48 8.54 -9.00
CA SER A 315 3.35 9.64 -8.03
C SER A 315 4.28 9.49 -6.83
N GLY A 316 5.03 8.40 -6.75
CA GLY A 316 5.97 8.17 -5.68
C GLY A 316 6.58 6.78 -5.69
N HIS A 317 7.64 6.65 -4.91
CA HIS A 317 8.38 5.41 -4.74
C HIS A 317 8.29 4.92 -3.30
N ILE A 318 8.27 3.62 -3.14
CA ILE A 318 8.14 2.94 -1.86
C ILE A 318 9.26 1.91 -1.73
N LEU A 319 9.95 1.85 -0.61
CA LEU A 319 10.84 0.74 -0.31
C LEU A 319 10.13 -0.34 0.51
N TYR A 320 10.22 -1.57 0.09
CA TYR A 320 9.70 -2.73 0.78
C TYR A 320 10.87 -3.57 1.31
N HIS A 321 11.20 -3.51 2.61
CA HIS A 321 10.50 -2.77 3.66
C HIS A 321 11.49 -2.04 4.56
N LEU A 322 10.99 -1.20 5.49
CA LEU A 322 11.78 -0.53 6.52
C LEU A 322 12.36 -1.59 7.47
N ASP A 323 13.65 -1.77 7.36
CA ASP A 323 14.45 -2.70 8.14
C ASP A 323 15.89 -2.25 8.07
N SER A 324 16.42 -1.71 9.17
CA SER A 324 17.75 -1.12 9.21
C SER A 324 18.85 -2.08 8.79
N GLU A 325 18.74 -3.38 9.10
CA GLU A 325 19.70 -4.39 8.70
C GLU A 325 19.74 -4.56 7.17
N ASN A 326 18.58 -4.66 6.54
CA ASN A 326 18.49 -4.75 5.08
C ASN A 326 18.91 -3.44 4.40
N LEU A 327 18.47 -2.30 4.93
CA LEU A 327 18.74 -0.98 4.36
C LEU A 327 20.21 -0.57 4.50
N SER A 328 20.94 -1.05 5.52
CA SER A 328 22.38 -0.80 5.69
C SER A 328 23.27 -1.39 4.57
N ARG A 329 22.70 -2.18 3.67
CA ARG A 329 23.39 -2.74 2.49
C ARG A 329 23.50 -1.75 1.34
N TYR A 330 22.77 -0.63 1.42
CA TYR A 330 22.72 0.42 0.40
C TYR A 330 23.44 1.66 0.92
N GLU A 331 24.20 2.29 0.03
CA GLU A 331 24.75 3.61 0.32
C GLU A 331 23.63 4.67 0.28
N SER A 332 23.83 5.79 0.97
CA SER A 332 22.80 6.84 1.07
C SER A 332 22.41 7.42 -0.30
N ASP A 333 23.36 7.58 -1.21
CA ASP A 333 23.12 8.06 -2.58
C ASP A 333 22.38 7.01 -3.45
N GLU A 334 22.58 5.72 -3.18
CA GLU A 334 21.80 4.65 -3.80
C GLU A 334 20.32 4.72 -3.41
N ILE A 335 20.04 4.92 -2.11
CA ILE A 335 18.66 5.13 -1.62
C ILE A 335 18.02 6.37 -2.25
N GLU A 336 18.76 7.50 -2.29
CA GLU A 336 18.31 8.72 -2.94
C GLU A 336 17.97 8.49 -4.42
N SER A 337 18.80 7.70 -5.12
CA SER A 337 18.59 7.39 -6.54
C SER A 337 17.35 6.52 -6.80
N ILE A 338 16.99 5.64 -5.85
CA ILE A 338 15.76 4.85 -5.95
C ILE A 338 14.53 5.75 -5.77
N TYR A 339 14.61 6.77 -4.92
CA TYR A 339 13.48 7.69 -4.69
C TYR A 339 13.33 8.78 -5.76
N ASN A 340 14.39 9.13 -6.47
CA ASN A 340 14.41 10.16 -7.52
C ASN A 340 14.17 9.59 -8.91
#